data_85e4b8c5c6c81e307d843b9e458f715e
#
_entry.id   85e4b8c5c6c81e307d843b9e458f715e
#
_cell.length_a   1.000
_cell.length_b   1.000
_cell.length_c   1.000
_cell.angle_alpha   90.00
_cell.angle_beta   90.00
_cell.angle_gamma   90.00
#
_symmetry.space_group_name_H-M   'P 1'
#
loop_
_entity.id
_entity.type
_entity.pdbx_description
1 polymer ?
#
loop_
_entity_poly.entity_id
_entity_poly.type
_entity_poly.pdbx_seq_one_letter_code
_entity_poly.pdbx_strand_id
1 'polypeptide(L)'
;MQKEITLDGGETSLMKAIGTSGAPVSGRQLLDHMGEIGDAELLDTLAGLLALDYVLSNKVNIRTREDIERSLFRVNPALSKELREALNPAHRRLQQDRSRRQRRG
;
A
#
# COMPACT_ATOMS: atom_id res chain seq x y z
N MET A 1 -15.14 -15.36 -3.26
CA MET A 1 -15.12 -14.63 -1.98
C MET A 1 -14.08 -13.53 -2.05
N GLN A 2 -14.51 -12.30 -1.85
CA GLN A 2 -13.59 -11.17 -1.91
C GLN A 2 -12.77 -11.08 -0.62
N LYS A 3 -11.47 -10.94 -0.81
CA LYS A 3 -10.56 -10.77 0.30
C LYS A 3 -10.54 -9.30 0.70
N GLU A 4 -10.96 -9.03 1.91
CA GLU A 4 -10.95 -7.67 2.42
C GLU A 4 -9.55 -7.32 2.93
N ILE A 5 -9.00 -6.24 2.39
CA ILE A 5 -7.70 -5.75 2.79
C ILE A 5 -7.90 -4.62 3.79
N THR A 6 -7.29 -4.77 4.95
CA THR A 6 -7.31 -3.75 6.00
C THR A 6 -5.89 -3.21 6.19
N LEU A 7 -5.74 -1.90 6.09
CA LEU A 7 -4.45 -1.24 6.24
C LEU A 7 -4.50 -0.28 7.43
N ASP A 8 -3.44 -0.26 8.23
CA ASP A 8 -3.31 0.74 9.29
C ASP A 8 -2.81 2.06 8.72
N GLY A 9 -2.64 3.08 9.57
CA GLY A 9 -2.22 4.41 9.15
C GLY A 9 -0.86 4.42 8.45
N GLY A 10 0.11 3.69 8.97
CA GLY A 10 1.45 3.60 8.38
C GLY A 10 1.43 2.88 7.05
N GLU A 11 0.73 1.77 6.98
CA GLU A 11 0.58 1.00 5.76
C GLU A 11 -0.14 1.80 4.67
N THR A 12 -1.18 2.51 5.04
CA THR A 12 -1.91 3.37 4.13
C THR A 12 -1.02 4.46 3.54
N SER A 13 -0.25 5.14 4.40
CA SER A 13 0.68 6.18 3.96
C SER A 13 1.73 5.63 3.00
N LEU A 14 2.28 4.48 3.32
CA LEU A 14 3.29 3.84 2.49
C LEU A 14 2.72 3.42 1.14
N MET A 15 1.54 2.81 1.14
CA MET A 15 0.87 2.42 -0.10
C MET A 15 0.54 3.62 -0.98
N LYS A 16 0.14 4.74 -0.39
CA LYS A 16 -0.12 5.97 -1.14
C LYS A 16 1.16 6.51 -1.78
N ALA A 17 2.28 6.39 -1.09
CA ALA A 17 3.58 6.82 -1.62
C ALA A 17 4.01 5.94 -2.79
N ILE A 18 3.77 4.64 -2.71
CA ILE A 18 4.10 3.70 -3.78
C ILE A 18 3.11 3.84 -4.95
N GLY A 19 1.84 4.07 -4.64
CA GLY A 19 0.78 4.17 -5.64
C GLY A 19 0.23 2.82 -6.06
N THR A 20 -0.89 2.84 -6.75
CA THR A 20 -1.58 1.62 -7.19
C THR A 20 -1.58 1.44 -8.70
N SER A 21 -0.79 2.24 -9.41
CA SER A 21 -0.73 2.17 -10.88
C SER A 21 0.10 0.99 -11.39
N GLY A 22 0.91 0.39 -10.54
CA GLY A 22 1.83 -0.67 -10.95
C GLY A 22 3.18 -0.18 -11.44
N ALA A 23 3.34 1.13 -11.61
CA ALA A 23 4.63 1.70 -11.99
C ALA A 23 5.61 1.60 -10.82
N PRO A 24 6.87 1.24 -11.08
CA PRO A 24 7.85 1.15 -10.00
C PRO A 24 8.22 2.52 -9.45
N VAL A 25 8.40 2.56 -8.13
CA VAL A 25 8.82 3.76 -7.40
C VAL A 25 10.17 3.45 -6.75
N SER A 26 11.12 4.38 -6.89
CA SER A 26 12.41 4.18 -6.25
C SER A 26 12.28 4.32 -4.73
N GLY A 27 13.09 3.55 -4.01
CA GLY A 27 13.13 3.65 -2.56
C GLY A 27 13.50 5.04 -2.08
N ARG A 28 14.31 5.76 -2.85
CA ARG A 28 14.67 7.15 -2.54
C ARG A 28 13.44 8.06 -2.54
N GLN A 29 12.58 7.92 -3.54
CA GLN A 29 11.30 8.65 -3.59
C GLN A 29 10.42 8.29 -2.40
N LEU A 30 10.39 7.01 -2.08
CA LEU A 30 9.62 6.52 -0.94
C LEU A 30 10.09 7.15 0.36
N LEU A 31 11.39 7.22 0.57
CA LEU A 31 11.97 7.84 1.76
C LEU A 31 11.67 9.34 1.82
N ASP A 32 11.66 10.01 0.69
CA ASP A 32 11.31 11.43 0.63
C ASP A 32 9.86 11.65 1.05
N HIS A 33 8.95 10.81 0.62
CA HIS A 33 7.54 10.89 1.01
C HIS A 33 7.31 10.54 2.48
N MET A 34 8.13 9.65 3.02
CA MET A 34 7.97 9.13 4.37
C MET A 34 9.01 9.73 5.35
N GLY A 35 9.48 10.94 5.07
CA GLY A 35 10.57 11.55 5.81
C GLY A 35 10.32 11.77 7.30
N GLU A 36 9.06 11.80 7.73
CA GLU A 36 8.71 11.99 9.13
C GLU A 36 8.67 10.69 9.93
N ILE A 37 8.68 9.56 9.25
CA ILE A 37 8.59 8.26 9.91
C ILE A 37 10.01 7.77 10.24
N GLY A 38 10.16 7.11 11.39
CA GLY A 38 11.45 6.55 11.79
C GLY A 38 11.85 5.37 10.92
N ASP A 39 13.16 5.16 10.77
CA ASP A 39 13.68 4.08 9.93
C ASP A 39 13.16 2.71 10.35
N ALA A 40 13.15 2.43 11.65
CA ALA A 40 12.70 1.14 12.16
C ALA A 40 11.21 0.90 11.86
N GLU A 41 10.39 1.92 12.01
CA GLU A 41 8.96 1.84 11.74
C GLU A 41 8.71 1.67 10.25
N LEU A 42 9.44 2.39 9.42
CA LEU A 42 9.33 2.28 7.97
C LEU A 42 9.71 0.89 7.49
N LEU A 43 10.82 0.36 7.98
CA LEU A 43 11.28 -0.99 7.63
C LEU A 43 10.27 -2.04 8.06
N ASP A 44 9.72 -1.90 9.25
CA ASP A 44 8.73 -2.83 9.79
C ASP A 44 7.46 -2.85 8.94
N THR A 45 6.96 -1.65 8.63
CA THR A 45 5.75 -1.49 7.81
C THR A 45 5.97 -2.05 6.41
N LEU A 46 7.09 -1.72 5.80
CA LEU A 46 7.43 -2.19 4.46
C LEU A 46 7.60 -3.72 4.43
N ALA A 47 8.28 -4.26 5.44
CA ALA A 47 8.44 -5.72 5.56
C ALA A 47 7.10 -6.43 5.64
N GLY A 48 6.15 -5.86 6.37
CA GLY A 48 4.80 -6.40 6.46
C GLY A 48 4.08 -6.41 5.12
N LEU A 49 4.17 -5.32 4.37
CA LEU A 49 3.53 -5.22 3.05
C LEU A 49 4.17 -6.19 2.05
N LEU A 50 5.48 -6.37 2.11
CA LEU A 50 6.19 -7.34 1.28
C LEU A 50 5.82 -8.77 1.64
N ALA A 51 5.70 -9.06 2.91
CA ALA A 51 5.32 -10.40 3.39
C ALA A 51 3.91 -10.79 2.96
N LEU A 52 3.02 -9.81 2.86
CA LEU A 52 1.63 -10.03 2.41
C LEU A 52 1.49 -9.99 0.89
N ASP A 53 2.57 -9.77 0.17
CA ASP A 53 2.58 -9.62 -1.29
C ASP A 53 1.74 -8.46 -1.81
N TYR A 54 1.49 -7.46 -0.96
CA TYR A 54 0.81 -6.24 -1.39
C TYR A 54 1.75 -5.36 -2.22
N VAL A 55 3.02 -5.41 -1.90
CA VAL A 55 4.09 -4.66 -2.57
C VAL A 55 5.14 -5.63 -3.06
N LEU A 56 5.66 -5.39 -4.23
CA LEU A 56 6.75 -6.17 -4.81
C LEU A 56 8.01 -5.32 -4.84
N SER A 57 9.16 -5.97 -4.66
CA SER A 57 10.46 -5.31 -4.68
C SER A 57 11.41 -6.09 -5.58
N ASN A 58 12.34 -5.38 -6.20
CA ASN A 58 13.41 -6.02 -6.98
C ASN A 58 14.51 -6.60 -6.10
N LYS A 59 14.46 -6.36 -4.79
CA LYS A 59 15.43 -6.86 -3.83
C LYS A 59 14.74 -7.71 -2.79
N VAL A 60 15.32 -8.87 -2.48
CA VAL A 60 14.69 -9.87 -1.61
C VAL A 60 14.81 -9.50 -0.13
N ASN A 61 15.98 -9.04 0.30
CA ASN A 61 16.25 -8.73 1.71
C ASN A 61 16.39 -7.22 1.90
N ILE A 62 15.40 -6.64 2.56
CA ILE A 62 15.42 -5.21 2.88
C ILE A 62 15.45 -5.09 4.39
N ARG A 63 16.59 -4.71 4.94
CA ARG A 63 16.83 -4.63 6.37
C ARG A 63 17.26 -3.27 6.86
N THR A 64 17.72 -2.41 5.95
CA THR A 64 18.24 -1.09 6.30
C THR A 64 17.64 -0.03 5.39
N ARG A 65 17.74 1.22 5.82
CA ARG A 65 17.34 2.35 5.00
C ARG A 65 18.08 2.37 3.67
N GLU A 66 19.34 2.02 3.68
CA GLU A 66 20.16 1.96 2.47
C GLU A 66 19.63 0.92 1.49
N ASP A 67 19.17 -0.21 2.01
CA ASP A 67 18.53 -1.24 1.18
C ASP A 67 17.28 -0.68 0.50
N ILE A 68 16.50 0.11 1.21
CA ILE A 68 15.33 0.77 0.64
C ILE A 68 15.74 1.71 -0.49
N GLU A 69 16.74 2.54 -0.27
CA GLU A 69 17.21 3.51 -1.25
C GLU A 69 17.63 2.86 -2.57
N ARG A 70 18.19 1.66 -2.49
CA ARG A 70 18.70 0.92 -3.64
C ARG A 70 17.68 0.05 -4.32
N SER A 71 16.45 0.02 -3.81
CA SER A 71 15.41 -0.88 -4.31
C SER A 71 14.36 -0.11 -5.10
N LEU A 72 13.61 -0.86 -5.90
CA LEU A 72 12.42 -0.38 -6.57
C LEU A 72 11.22 -1.12 -5.99
N PHE A 73 10.14 -0.41 -5.77
CA PHE A 73 8.92 -0.97 -5.21
C PHE A 73 7.74 -0.67 -6.13
N ARG A 74 6.80 -1.60 -6.18
CA ARG A 74 5.56 -1.39 -6.91
C ARG A 74 4.44 -2.17 -6.24
N VAL A 75 3.20 -1.72 -6.46
CA VAL A 75 2.05 -2.48 -6.00
C VAL A 75 1.98 -3.79 -6.78
N ASN A 76 1.55 -4.86 -6.12
CA ASN A 76 1.29 -6.12 -6.79
C ASN A 76 0.08 -5.95 -7.72
N PRO A 77 0.24 -6.11 -9.04
CA PRO A 77 -0.86 -5.91 -9.98
C PRO A 77 -2.07 -6.83 -9.70
N ALA A 78 -1.82 -8.00 -9.16
CA ALA A 78 -2.89 -8.94 -8.84
C ALA A 78 -3.79 -8.43 -7.72
N LEU A 79 -3.30 -7.52 -6.89
CA LEU A 79 -4.03 -6.98 -5.74
C LEU A 79 -4.30 -5.48 -5.86
N SER A 80 -3.93 -4.85 -6.96
CA SER A 80 -4.00 -3.39 -7.08
C SER A 80 -5.42 -2.85 -6.93
N LYS A 81 -6.41 -3.58 -7.41
CA LYS A 81 -7.81 -3.16 -7.27
C LYS A 81 -8.25 -3.15 -5.81
N GLU A 82 -7.97 -4.23 -5.11
CA GLU A 82 -8.33 -4.38 -3.70
C GLU A 82 -7.58 -3.37 -2.83
N LEU A 83 -6.31 -3.12 -3.16
CA LEU A 83 -5.51 -2.14 -2.45
C LEU A 83 -5.99 -0.72 -2.70
N ARG A 84 -6.40 -0.42 -3.93
CA ARG A 84 -6.97 0.89 -4.26
C ARG A 84 -8.25 1.12 -3.48
N GLU A 85 -9.10 0.14 -3.37
CA GLU A 85 -10.33 0.23 -2.58
C GLU A 85 -10.03 0.42 -1.10
N ALA A 86 -9.02 -0.26 -0.58
CA ALA A 86 -8.61 -0.11 0.81
C ALA A 86 -8.06 1.29 1.11
N LEU A 87 -7.42 1.92 0.13
CA LEU A 87 -6.89 3.28 0.26
C LEU A 87 -7.94 4.35 0.11
N ASN A 88 -9.14 4.00 -0.33
CA ASN A 88 -10.21 4.95 -0.57
C ASN A 88 -11.50 4.56 0.17
N PRO A 89 -11.51 4.71 1.50
CA PRO A 89 -12.68 4.31 2.29
C PRO A 89 -13.95 5.09 1.96
N ALA A 90 -13.83 6.33 1.50
CA ALA A 90 -14.98 7.14 1.10
C ALA A 90 -15.71 6.52 -0.09
N HIS A 91 -14.99 6.00 -1.05
CA HIS A 91 -15.56 5.31 -2.21
C HIS A 91 -16.34 4.07 -1.77
N ARG A 92 -15.79 3.34 -0.83
CA ARG A 92 -16.43 2.16 -0.25
C ARG A 92 -17.77 2.48 0.40
N ARG A 93 -17.80 3.57 1.17
CA ARG A 93 -19.02 4.02 1.83
C ARG A 93 -20.10 4.39 0.83
N LEU A 94 -19.73 5.06 -0.23
CA LEU A 94 -20.67 5.44 -1.29
C LEU A 94 -21.30 4.22 -1.95
N GLN A 95 -20.51 3.19 -2.19
CA GLN A 95 -21.03 1.94 -2.76
C GLN A 95 -21.99 1.24 -1.82
N GLN A 96 -21.70 1.22 -0.55
CA GLN A 96 -22.57 0.63 0.45
C GLN A 96 -23.88 1.39 0.57
N ASP A 97 -23.83 2.70 0.55
CA ASP A 97 -25.04 3.54 0.61
C ASP A 97 -25.92 3.34 -0.61
N ARG A 98 -25.33 3.21 -1.78
CA ARG A 98 -26.10 2.90 -3.00
C ARG A 98 -26.81 1.57 -2.89
N SER A 99 -26.15 0.56 -2.37
CA SER A 99 -26.75 -0.75 -2.17
C SER A 99 -27.94 -0.69 -1.23
N ARG A 100 -27.85 0.08 -0.16
CA ARG A 100 -28.94 0.28 0.79
C ARG A 100 -30.12 0.96 0.14
N ARG A 101 -29.87 1.98 -0.67
CA ARG A 101 -30.93 2.71 -1.38
C ARG A 101 -31.66 1.80 -2.37
N GLN A 102 -30.92 0.96 -3.06
CA GLN A 102 -31.51 0.02 -4.00
C GLN A 102 -32.44 -0.96 -3.32
N ARG A 103 -32.11 -1.37 -2.11
CA ARG A 103 -32.97 -2.29 -1.36
C ARG A 103 -34.30 -1.68 -0.97
N ARG A 104 -34.33 -0.38 -0.79
CA ARG A 104 -35.55 0.32 -0.45
C ARG A 104 -36.46 0.56 -1.63
N GLY A 105 -35.87 0.64 -2.78
CA GLY A 105 -36.61 0.83 -4.01
C GLY A 105 -37.34 -0.41 -4.38
#